data_d5f8f459f49736c60ea7a1180025f49a
#
_entry.id   d5f8f459f49736c60ea7a1180025f49a
#
_cell.length_a   1.000
_cell.length_b   1.000
_cell.length_c   1.000
_cell.angle_alpha   90.00
_cell.angle_beta   90.00
_cell.angle_gamma   90.00
#
_symmetry.space_group_name_H-M   'P 1'
#
loop_
_entity.id
_entity.type
_entity.pdbx_description
1 polymer ?
#
loop_
_entity_poly.entity_id
_entity_poly.type
_entity_poly.pdbx_seq_one_letter_code
_entity_poly.pdbx_strand_id
1 'polypeptide(L)'
;REAISSFCSKKNINYEFVEENSIINFDDYDNYALQKIINEKRDKNKLFLFVKSENKFFDQIATLKSLNLNLKNSNNVQIICTIEDSQIKTEDFLYISSFKILSSVLACSDFMIKGIDVNERSRLAKNIYNILKYESNIEKVSDPLNGSFYLNSLIEKKLNNNFEEKKNLKLPERKSWISDENIEIYDYFIKNDISSLEHINFLSGEPPFLRGPYATMYTNKPWTIRQYSGFSTAKDSNAFYKKNISQGQTGLSVAFDLPTHRGYGSDNERVKGDVGMAGVAIDTIDDINELFEGIDLNNISVSMTMNGAVLPIMAFYIACAKENGVDIKNLKGTIQNDILKEFMVRNTYIFPPKPSMRIISDIFKYVSKEMPKFNSISVSGYHMQEAGASAEIELAYTLLNGLEYLRTGIEAGLKIDDFAPRISFFWGIGMNFFTEIAKMRAGRLLWAKIVKSFNPKNPKSMSLRAHCQTSGWSLTEQDPYNNICRTAIEALGAVLGGTQSLHTNSLDEAIALPTEFSAKIARDTQKYLQTNTGICEVVDPLGGSYYIEYLTDKIYKKSWEIIEDIEKNGGMIDAITSGI
;
A
#
# COMPACT_ATOMS: atom_id res chain seq x y z
N ARG A 1 19.64 34.81 8.54
CA ARG A 1 20.61 33.71 8.53
C ARG A 1 20.91 33.21 9.93
N GLU A 2 21.44 34.07 10.85
CA GLU A 2 21.83 33.69 12.21
C GLU A 2 20.72 32.99 12.99
N ALA A 3 19.48 33.41 12.91
CA ALA A 3 18.36 32.80 13.63
C ALA A 3 17.83 31.52 12.96
N ILE A 4 17.92 31.39 11.63
CA ILE A 4 17.66 30.13 10.94
C ILE A 4 18.74 29.12 11.35
N SER A 5 20.00 29.55 11.38
CA SER A 5 21.14 28.78 11.88
C SER A 5 20.86 28.23 13.27
N SER A 6 20.46 29.11 14.21
CA SER A 6 20.20 28.68 15.58
C SER A 6 18.99 27.78 15.71
N PHE A 7 17.89 28.05 15.01
CA PHE A 7 16.74 27.15 14.99
C PHE A 7 17.17 25.77 14.45
N CYS A 8 17.88 25.72 13.33
CA CYS A 8 18.35 24.48 12.73
C CYS A 8 19.33 23.74 13.64
N SER A 9 20.31 24.43 14.21
CA SER A 9 21.29 23.82 15.15
C SER A 9 20.61 23.29 16.41
N LYS A 10 19.74 24.07 17.09
CA LYS A 10 18.99 23.63 18.26
C LYS A 10 18.08 22.42 17.98
N LYS A 11 17.71 22.19 16.74
CA LYS A 11 16.87 21.08 16.31
C LYS A 11 17.62 20.00 15.55
N ASN A 12 18.95 20.06 15.49
CA ASN A 12 19.81 19.16 14.72
C ASN A 12 19.42 19.06 13.24
N ILE A 13 18.99 20.17 12.63
CA ILE A 13 18.62 20.25 11.21
C ILE A 13 19.87 20.63 10.42
N ASN A 14 20.27 19.79 9.47
CA ASN A 14 21.36 20.10 8.55
C ASN A 14 20.84 21.04 7.44
N TYR A 15 21.50 22.18 7.24
CA TYR A 15 21.09 23.22 6.30
C TYR A 15 22.29 23.96 5.70
N GLU A 16 22.01 24.69 4.62
CA GLU A 16 22.95 25.56 3.92
C GLU A 16 22.22 26.76 3.32
N PHE A 17 22.82 27.95 3.39
CA PHE A 17 22.30 29.16 2.72
C PHE A 17 23.05 29.40 1.42
N VAL A 18 22.31 29.69 0.34
CA VAL A 18 22.87 30.11 -0.95
C VAL A 18 22.26 31.45 -1.34
N GLU A 19 23.08 32.41 -1.65
CA GLU A 19 22.67 33.66 -2.33
C GLU A 19 22.88 33.47 -3.83
N GLU A 20 22.09 34.18 -4.64
CA GLU A 20 22.16 34.11 -6.11
C GLU A 20 23.59 34.34 -6.66
N ASN A 21 24.50 34.92 -5.85
CA ASN A 21 25.89 35.21 -6.20
C ASN A 21 26.95 34.67 -5.22
N SER A 22 26.61 33.86 -4.20
CA SER A 22 27.61 33.29 -3.28
C SER A 22 27.08 32.11 -2.46
N ILE A 23 27.89 31.06 -2.32
CA ILE A 23 27.65 29.90 -1.44
C ILE A 23 28.34 30.17 -0.11
N ILE A 24 27.62 30.08 1.01
CA ILE A 24 28.17 30.25 2.36
C ILE A 24 27.70 29.08 3.24
N ASN A 25 28.64 28.35 3.85
CA ASN A 25 28.39 27.32 4.88
C ASN A 25 28.32 27.97 6.27
N PHE A 26 27.34 27.57 7.09
CA PHE A 26 27.19 28.04 8.45
C PHE A 26 26.94 26.91 9.44
N ASP A 27 27.66 26.93 10.54
CA ASP A 27 27.41 26.24 11.79
C ASP A 27 27.11 27.31 12.87
N ASP A 28 26.04 27.08 13.63
CA ASP A 28 25.55 27.83 14.82
C ASP A 28 24.99 29.26 14.65
N TYR A 29 23.69 29.44 15.13
CA TYR A 29 23.12 30.68 15.72
C TYR A 29 21.59 30.70 16.02
N ASP A 30 21.04 31.62 16.87
CA ASP A 30 19.78 31.62 17.62
C ASP A 30 18.55 32.33 16.96
N ASN A 31 17.31 31.95 17.36
CA ASN A 31 15.99 32.29 16.80
C ASN A 31 15.64 33.80 16.69
N TYR A 32 16.22 34.68 17.51
CA TYR A 32 15.95 36.11 17.51
C TYR A 32 16.56 36.83 16.30
N ALA A 33 17.66 36.34 15.79
CA ALA A 33 18.36 36.90 14.65
C ALA A 33 17.64 36.64 13.31
N LEU A 34 16.77 35.62 13.18
CA LEU A 34 15.98 35.31 11.97
C LEU A 34 15.03 36.45 11.59
N GLN A 35 14.27 36.94 12.55
CA GLN A 35 13.36 38.08 12.31
C GLN A 35 14.12 39.38 12.00
N LYS A 36 15.32 39.55 12.57
CA LYS A 36 16.14 40.74 12.35
C LYS A 36 16.72 40.79 10.95
N ILE A 37 17.27 39.69 10.42
CA ILE A 37 17.81 39.61 9.06
C ILE A 37 16.73 39.75 7.99
N ILE A 38 15.55 39.18 8.23
CA ILE A 38 14.40 39.30 7.32
C ILE A 38 13.91 40.73 7.24
N ASN A 39 13.94 41.47 8.34
CA ASN A 39 13.52 42.87 8.39
C ASN A 39 14.56 43.84 7.82
N GLU A 40 15.86 43.51 7.89
CA GLU A 40 16.94 44.38 7.40
C GLU A 40 17.22 44.29 5.88
N LYS A 41 16.83 43.17 5.22
CA LYS A 41 17.05 42.94 3.76
C LYS A 41 15.75 42.96 2.94
N ARG A 42 14.91 43.96 3.12
CA ARG A 42 13.59 44.10 2.45
C ARG A 42 13.66 44.36 0.94
N ASP A 43 14.81 44.55 0.34
CA ASP A 43 14.94 44.86 -1.08
C ASP A 43 15.93 43.96 -1.83
N LYS A 44 15.39 43.20 -2.78
CA LYS A 44 15.95 42.68 -4.04
C LYS A 44 16.58 41.29 -4.12
N ASN A 45 16.93 40.55 -3.08
CA ASN A 45 17.48 39.21 -3.28
C ASN A 45 16.65 38.12 -2.59
N LYS A 46 16.19 37.10 -3.31
CA LYS A 46 15.61 35.90 -2.75
C LYS A 46 16.70 35.19 -1.92
N LEU A 47 16.36 34.82 -0.69
CA LEU A 47 17.20 33.99 0.17
C LEU A 47 16.74 32.54 0.06
N PHE A 48 17.63 31.63 -0.28
CA PHE A 48 17.36 30.21 -0.31
C PHE A 48 17.91 29.55 0.95
N LEU A 49 17.05 28.80 1.65
CA LEU A 49 17.43 27.97 2.76
C LEU A 49 17.46 26.51 2.30
N PHE A 50 18.66 25.94 2.23
CA PHE A 50 18.84 24.55 1.90
C PHE A 50 18.83 23.70 3.17
N VAL A 51 17.93 22.72 3.22
CA VAL A 51 17.75 21.82 4.36
C VAL A 51 18.11 20.40 3.90
N LYS A 52 19.06 19.78 4.58
CA LYS A 52 19.43 18.40 4.27
C LYS A 52 18.28 17.45 4.56
N SER A 53 17.99 16.55 3.64
CA SER A 53 16.91 15.57 3.81
C SER A 53 17.23 14.57 4.94
N GLU A 54 16.22 14.29 5.76
CA GLU A 54 16.22 13.24 6.77
C GLU A 54 15.74 11.92 6.19
N ASN A 55 16.08 10.79 6.83
CA ASN A 55 15.59 9.48 6.41
C ASN A 55 14.16 9.22 6.91
N LYS A 56 13.80 9.71 8.09
CA LYS A 56 12.47 9.53 8.66
C LYS A 56 11.45 10.42 7.96
N PHE A 57 10.49 9.80 7.29
CA PHE A 57 9.53 10.45 6.39
C PHE A 57 8.72 11.56 7.06
N PHE A 58 8.09 11.28 8.19
CA PHE A 58 7.27 12.28 8.90
C PHE A 58 8.12 13.33 9.64
N ASP A 59 9.31 12.99 10.12
CA ASP A 59 10.23 13.97 10.70
C ASP A 59 10.69 14.97 9.66
N GLN A 60 10.98 14.54 8.43
CA GLN A 60 11.30 15.42 7.31
C GLN A 60 10.14 16.40 7.03
N ILE A 61 8.92 15.89 6.92
CA ILE A 61 7.72 16.73 6.69
C ILE A 61 7.54 17.74 7.83
N ALA A 62 7.65 17.30 9.08
CA ALA A 62 7.51 18.17 10.26
C ALA A 62 8.61 19.24 10.31
N THR A 63 9.85 18.89 9.98
CA THR A 63 10.98 19.82 9.90
C THR A 63 10.69 20.92 8.88
N LEU A 64 10.37 20.56 7.64
CA LEU A 64 10.12 21.51 6.58
C LEU A 64 8.88 22.38 6.86
N LYS A 65 7.78 21.80 7.36
CA LYS A 65 6.59 22.56 7.75
C LYS A 65 6.86 23.53 8.92
N SER A 66 7.61 23.12 9.93
CA SER A 66 7.96 24.02 11.04
C SER A 66 8.81 25.20 10.58
N LEU A 67 9.72 24.99 9.64
CA LEU A 67 10.50 26.07 9.01
C LEU A 67 9.60 27.00 8.19
N ASN A 68 8.70 26.46 7.37
CA ASN A 68 7.73 27.27 6.60
C ASN A 68 6.86 28.13 7.51
N LEU A 69 6.37 27.60 8.64
CA LEU A 69 5.58 28.34 9.61
C LEU A 69 6.36 29.48 10.28
N ASN A 70 7.62 29.21 10.68
CA ASN A 70 8.49 30.24 11.26
C ASN A 70 8.84 31.36 10.27
N LEU A 71 8.92 31.02 8.97
CA LEU A 71 9.31 31.95 7.92
C LEU A 71 8.11 32.62 7.22
N LYS A 72 6.87 32.31 7.60
CA LYS A 72 5.63 32.78 6.93
C LYS A 72 5.48 34.30 6.81
N ASN A 73 6.22 35.08 7.62
CA ASN A 73 6.25 36.55 7.54
C ASN A 73 7.38 37.06 6.64
N SER A 74 8.11 36.19 5.95
CA SER A 74 9.32 36.53 5.20
C SER A 74 9.10 36.20 3.73
N ASN A 75 8.52 37.17 2.99
CA ASN A 75 8.20 37.01 1.56
C ASN A 75 9.38 36.67 0.65
N ASN A 76 10.61 36.63 1.19
CA ASN A 76 11.83 36.47 0.41
C ASN A 76 12.65 35.22 0.74
N VAL A 77 12.13 34.27 1.56
CA VAL A 77 12.84 33.03 1.89
C VAL A 77 12.14 31.85 1.26
N GLN A 78 12.85 31.11 0.44
CA GLN A 78 12.39 29.86 -0.16
C GLN A 78 13.15 28.68 0.47
N ILE A 79 12.42 27.70 0.98
CA ILE A 79 13.01 26.50 1.58
C ILE A 79 13.20 25.45 0.49
N ILE A 80 14.43 24.94 0.38
CA ILE A 80 14.79 23.90 -0.56
C ILE A 80 15.34 22.70 0.21
N CYS A 81 14.67 21.57 0.13
CA CYS A 81 15.18 20.32 0.67
C CYS A 81 16.31 19.78 -0.21
N THR A 82 17.47 19.51 0.37
CA THR A 82 18.60 18.92 -0.37
C THR A 82 18.69 17.43 -0.12
N ILE A 83 18.73 16.67 -1.21
CA ILE A 83 18.91 15.23 -1.21
C ILE A 83 20.34 14.95 -1.65
N GLU A 84 21.19 14.45 -0.74
CA GLU A 84 22.58 14.10 -1.04
C GLU A 84 22.67 12.66 -1.57
N ASP A 85 23.41 12.48 -2.66
CA ASP A 85 23.45 11.23 -3.41
C ASP A 85 24.88 10.65 -3.63
N SER A 86 25.91 11.30 -3.14
CA SER A 86 27.30 11.02 -3.54
C SER A 86 27.81 9.58 -3.32
N GLN A 87 27.04 8.70 -2.63
CA GLN A 87 27.47 7.32 -2.32
C GLN A 87 26.38 6.25 -2.56
N ILE A 88 25.21 6.61 -3.08
CA ILE A 88 24.10 5.67 -3.27
C ILE A 88 24.20 5.05 -4.67
N LYS A 89 24.01 3.73 -4.81
CA LYS A 89 23.91 3.07 -6.11
C LYS A 89 22.70 3.61 -6.89
N THR A 90 22.78 3.60 -8.21
CA THR A 90 21.72 4.21 -9.07
C THR A 90 20.35 3.58 -8.82
N GLU A 91 20.28 2.28 -8.65
CA GLU A 91 19.05 1.55 -8.37
C GLU A 91 18.43 1.91 -7.00
N ASP A 92 19.26 2.03 -5.96
CA ASP A 92 18.81 2.42 -4.62
C ASP A 92 18.43 3.92 -4.57
N PHE A 93 19.11 4.74 -5.37
CA PHE A 93 18.81 6.16 -5.51
C PHE A 93 17.36 6.42 -5.89
N LEU A 94 16.79 5.64 -6.80
CA LEU A 94 15.45 5.90 -7.33
C LEU A 94 14.37 5.79 -6.26
N TYR A 95 14.29 4.69 -5.53
CA TYR A 95 13.25 4.56 -4.49
C TYR A 95 13.53 5.44 -3.26
N ILE A 96 14.78 5.60 -2.84
CA ILE A 96 15.16 6.47 -1.73
C ILE A 96 14.80 7.93 -2.04
N SER A 97 15.19 8.39 -3.23
CA SER A 97 14.90 9.77 -3.66
C SER A 97 13.40 10.00 -3.85
N SER A 98 12.65 9.00 -4.32
CA SER A 98 11.19 9.09 -4.42
C SER A 98 10.55 9.42 -3.07
N PHE A 99 10.94 8.73 -1.99
CA PHE A 99 10.41 9.02 -0.65
C PHE A 99 10.84 10.40 -0.13
N LYS A 100 12.08 10.81 -0.38
CA LYS A 100 12.60 12.10 0.07
C LYS A 100 11.98 13.27 -0.69
N ILE A 101 11.80 13.14 -2.01
CA ILE A 101 11.11 14.14 -2.84
C ILE A 101 9.63 14.23 -2.41
N LEU A 102 8.98 13.09 -2.24
CA LEU A 102 7.59 13.05 -1.80
C LEU A 102 7.40 13.74 -0.45
N SER A 103 8.28 13.50 0.53
CA SER A 103 8.19 14.18 1.83
C SER A 103 8.36 15.70 1.71
N SER A 104 9.18 16.18 0.77
CA SER A 104 9.36 17.61 0.51
C SER A 104 8.12 18.23 -0.14
N VAL A 105 7.54 17.55 -1.12
CA VAL A 105 6.29 17.97 -1.78
C VAL A 105 5.14 18.02 -0.76
N LEU A 106 4.97 17.01 0.08
CA LEU A 106 3.95 16.98 1.13
C LEU A 106 4.16 18.02 2.23
N ALA A 107 5.37 18.54 2.38
CA ALA A 107 5.68 19.67 3.24
C ALA A 107 5.49 21.03 2.56
N CYS A 108 5.05 21.08 1.32
CA CYS A 108 4.93 22.29 0.48
C CYS A 108 6.28 23.02 0.35
N SER A 109 7.37 22.28 0.18
CA SER A 109 8.73 22.81 0.03
C SER A 109 9.33 22.38 -1.30
N ASP A 110 10.17 23.20 -1.88
CA ASP A 110 10.98 22.84 -3.04
C ASP A 110 12.07 21.81 -2.66
N PHE A 111 12.66 21.17 -3.64
CA PHE A 111 13.77 20.25 -3.41
C PHE A 111 14.86 20.40 -4.46
N MET A 112 16.07 20.01 -4.09
CA MET A 112 17.24 19.95 -4.97
C MET A 112 18.03 18.66 -4.66
N ILE A 113 18.48 17.98 -5.70
CA ILE A 113 19.35 16.82 -5.56
C ILE A 113 20.80 17.26 -5.79
N LYS A 114 21.66 17.04 -4.80
CA LYS A 114 23.09 17.38 -4.85
C LYS A 114 23.95 16.16 -5.25
N GLY A 115 25.06 16.40 -5.90
CA GLY A 115 26.07 15.35 -6.19
C GLY A 115 25.76 14.45 -7.37
N ILE A 116 24.84 14.87 -8.23
CA ILE A 116 24.46 14.11 -9.42
C ILE A 116 25.46 14.37 -10.54
N ASP A 117 26.00 13.29 -11.11
CA ASP A 117 26.68 13.36 -12.40
C ASP A 117 25.67 13.79 -13.49
N VAL A 118 26.02 14.80 -14.27
CA VAL A 118 25.08 15.73 -14.95
C VAL A 118 24.11 15.06 -15.94
N ASN A 119 24.32 13.80 -16.35
CA ASN A 119 23.61 13.26 -17.51
C ASN A 119 22.42 12.32 -17.19
N GLU A 120 22.59 11.24 -16.42
CA GLU A 120 21.54 10.23 -16.26
C GLU A 120 20.71 10.41 -15.00
N ARG A 121 21.33 10.61 -13.84
CA ARG A 121 20.61 10.77 -12.57
C ARG A 121 19.80 12.06 -12.51
N SER A 122 20.27 13.15 -13.15
CA SER A 122 19.49 14.40 -13.29
C SER A 122 18.19 14.17 -14.06
N ARG A 123 18.24 13.38 -15.14
CA ARG A 123 17.05 12.97 -15.90
C ARG A 123 16.10 12.15 -15.03
N LEU A 124 16.62 11.16 -14.32
CA LEU A 124 15.81 10.31 -13.43
C LEU A 124 15.19 11.11 -12.29
N ALA A 125 15.90 12.04 -11.67
CA ALA A 125 15.37 12.92 -10.65
C ALA A 125 14.21 13.79 -11.14
N LYS A 126 14.33 14.34 -12.36
CA LYS A 126 13.27 15.09 -13.02
C LYS A 126 12.06 14.19 -13.31
N ASN A 127 12.30 12.95 -13.71
CA ASN A 127 11.24 11.98 -13.96
C ASN A 127 10.50 11.62 -12.67
N ILE A 128 11.18 11.44 -11.53
CA ILE A 128 10.53 11.23 -10.22
C ILE A 128 9.55 12.37 -9.92
N TYR A 129 9.98 13.62 -10.09
CA TYR A 129 9.10 14.76 -9.87
C TYR A 129 7.91 14.78 -10.84
N ASN A 130 8.13 14.50 -12.11
CA ASN A 130 7.05 14.44 -13.10
C ASN A 130 6.03 13.36 -12.77
N ILE A 131 6.47 12.17 -12.34
CA ILE A 131 5.61 11.07 -11.90
C ILE A 131 4.77 11.50 -10.69
N LEU A 132 5.39 12.11 -9.67
CA LEU A 132 4.67 12.63 -8.52
C LEU A 132 3.64 13.68 -8.93
N LYS A 133 4.00 14.59 -9.81
CA LYS A 133 3.14 15.71 -10.22
C LYS A 133 1.97 15.28 -11.10
N TYR A 134 2.22 14.42 -12.09
CA TYR A 134 1.26 14.15 -13.15
C TYR A 134 0.51 12.82 -12.99
N GLU A 135 1.07 11.85 -12.27
CA GLU A 135 0.50 10.50 -12.14
C GLU A 135 -0.09 10.21 -10.75
N SER A 136 0.34 10.93 -9.68
CA SER A 136 -0.06 10.58 -8.31
C SER A 136 -1.13 11.46 -7.69
N ASN A 137 -1.53 12.53 -8.35
CA ASN A 137 -2.48 13.55 -7.86
C ASN A 137 -2.08 14.23 -6.53
N ILE A 138 -0.84 14.05 -6.04
CA ILE A 138 -0.39 14.53 -4.73
C ILE A 138 -0.39 16.07 -4.65
N GLU A 139 -0.05 16.77 -5.72
CA GLU A 139 0.01 18.23 -5.74
C GLU A 139 -1.35 18.93 -5.95
N LYS A 140 -2.42 18.19 -6.24
CA LYS A 140 -3.74 18.78 -6.51
C LYS A 140 -4.39 19.41 -5.28
N VAL A 141 -4.06 18.93 -4.09
CA VAL A 141 -4.58 19.45 -2.82
C VAL A 141 -3.49 20.17 -2.05
N SER A 142 -3.76 21.39 -1.67
CA SER A 142 -2.85 22.19 -0.84
C SER A 142 -2.84 21.66 0.59
N ASP A 143 -1.65 21.35 1.11
CA ASP A 143 -1.43 20.80 2.44
C ASP A 143 -2.33 19.58 2.77
N PRO A 144 -2.21 18.49 2.01
CA PRO A 144 -3.12 17.34 2.13
C PRO A 144 -3.01 16.60 3.48
N LEU A 145 -1.97 16.86 4.26
CA LEU A 145 -1.76 16.26 5.59
C LEU A 145 -2.21 17.16 6.75
N ASN A 146 -2.81 18.32 6.44
CA ASN A 146 -3.31 19.22 7.47
C ASN A 146 -4.36 18.52 8.36
N GLY A 147 -4.25 18.71 9.67
CA GLY A 147 -5.10 18.06 10.67
C GLY A 147 -4.60 16.70 11.18
N SER A 148 -3.57 16.11 10.57
CA SER A 148 -2.96 14.87 11.07
C SER A 148 -2.51 15.03 12.53
N PHE A 149 -3.03 14.21 13.42
CA PHE A 149 -2.71 14.27 14.85
C PHE A 149 -1.23 14.06 15.12
N TYR A 150 -0.63 13.07 14.46
CA TYR A 150 0.79 12.76 14.65
C TYR A 150 1.70 13.86 14.10
N LEU A 151 1.43 14.31 12.87
CA LEU A 151 2.25 15.35 12.24
C LEU A 151 2.15 16.67 12.99
N ASN A 152 0.95 17.07 13.42
CA ASN A 152 0.77 18.27 14.23
C ASN A 152 1.58 18.20 15.55
N SER A 153 1.53 17.04 16.23
CA SER A 153 2.34 16.83 17.45
C SER A 153 3.85 16.94 17.18
N LEU A 154 4.34 16.44 16.06
CA LEU A 154 5.75 16.58 15.67
C LEU A 154 6.12 18.06 15.39
N ILE A 155 5.25 18.77 14.66
CA ILE A 155 5.45 20.20 14.37
C ILE A 155 5.47 21.02 15.66
N GLU A 156 4.51 20.83 16.56
CA GLU A 156 4.45 21.49 17.86
C GLU A 156 5.70 21.27 18.70
N LYS A 157 6.22 20.03 18.74
CA LYS A 157 7.49 19.71 19.41
C LYS A 157 8.67 20.48 18.80
N LYS A 158 8.71 20.63 17.47
CA LYS A 158 9.77 21.36 16.77
C LYS A 158 9.65 22.87 16.96
N LEU A 159 8.44 23.40 17.16
CA LEU A 159 8.18 24.82 17.42
C LEU A 159 8.27 25.25 18.90
N ASN A 160 8.55 24.33 19.83
CA ASN A 160 8.59 24.59 21.29
C ASN A 160 7.24 25.10 21.85
N ASN A 161 6.11 24.51 21.43
CA ASN A 161 4.74 24.85 21.83
C ASN A 161 4.29 26.30 21.52
N ASN A 162 4.99 27.03 20.64
CA ASN A 162 4.63 28.38 20.22
C ASN A 162 3.72 28.41 18.98
N PHE A 163 2.97 27.34 18.74
CA PHE A 163 2.02 27.29 17.63
C PHE A 163 0.69 27.90 18.06
N GLU A 164 0.48 29.19 17.77
CA GLU A 164 -0.84 29.80 17.79
C GLU A 164 -1.51 29.64 16.42
N GLU A 165 -2.56 28.84 16.37
CA GLU A 165 -3.43 28.77 15.21
C GLU A 165 -4.05 30.17 14.97
N LYS A 166 -3.64 30.86 13.91
CA LYS A 166 -4.21 32.18 13.59
C LYS A 166 -5.69 32.03 13.25
N LYS A 167 -6.57 32.39 14.18
CA LYS A 167 -8.03 32.25 14.12
C LYS A 167 -8.75 33.04 13.02
N ASN A 168 -8.09 33.95 12.29
CA ASN A 168 -8.75 34.90 11.39
C ASN A 168 -8.05 35.07 10.02
N LEU A 169 -7.59 33.98 9.39
CA LEU A 169 -7.17 34.03 8.00
C LEU A 169 -8.42 34.04 7.09
N LYS A 170 -8.61 35.07 6.30
CA LYS A 170 -9.58 35.05 5.20
C LYS A 170 -9.09 34.03 4.20
N LEU A 171 -9.78 32.87 4.15
CA LEU A 171 -9.46 31.83 3.22
C LEU A 171 -9.72 32.30 1.78
N PRO A 172 -8.89 31.88 0.80
CA PRO A 172 -9.15 32.16 -0.60
C PRO A 172 -10.46 31.51 -1.06
N GLU A 173 -10.98 31.96 -2.20
CA GLU A 173 -12.08 31.24 -2.86
C GLU A 173 -11.67 29.79 -3.17
N ARG A 174 -12.54 28.87 -2.81
CA ARG A 174 -12.28 27.44 -2.89
C ARG A 174 -12.59 26.92 -4.28
N LYS A 175 -11.65 26.23 -4.90
CA LYS A 175 -11.84 25.54 -6.17
C LYS A 175 -12.12 24.07 -5.93
N SER A 176 -12.87 23.45 -6.84
CA SER A 176 -13.10 22.00 -6.80
C SER A 176 -12.97 21.38 -8.18
N TRP A 177 -12.79 20.05 -8.20
CA TRP A 177 -12.87 19.22 -9.39
C TRP A 177 -13.53 17.88 -9.02
N ILE A 178 -13.96 17.15 -10.03
CA ILE A 178 -14.52 15.80 -9.87
C ILE A 178 -13.42 14.79 -10.13
N SER A 179 -13.22 13.84 -9.20
CA SER A 179 -12.30 12.72 -9.37
C SER A 179 -12.89 11.59 -10.23
N ASP A 180 -12.07 10.59 -10.57
CA ASP A 180 -12.51 9.42 -11.35
C ASP A 180 -13.59 8.62 -10.63
N GLU A 181 -13.62 8.66 -9.30
CA GLU A 181 -14.64 8.07 -8.44
C GLU A 181 -15.93 8.92 -8.34
N ASN A 182 -16.08 9.95 -9.18
CA ASN A 182 -17.17 10.93 -9.10
C ASN A 182 -17.31 11.60 -7.71
N ILE A 183 -16.18 11.87 -7.06
CA ILE A 183 -16.10 12.59 -5.78
C ILE A 183 -15.67 14.03 -6.05
N GLU A 184 -16.40 14.98 -5.48
CA GLU A 184 -15.96 16.39 -5.49
C GLU A 184 -14.78 16.57 -4.54
N ILE A 185 -13.63 16.97 -5.07
CA ILE A 185 -12.40 17.24 -4.35
C ILE A 185 -12.11 18.74 -4.36
N TYR A 186 -11.72 19.26 -3.22
CA TYR A 186 -11.38 20.69 -3.06
C TYR A 186 -9.86 20.89 -3.09
N ASP A 187 -9.43 22.07 -3.50
CA ASP A 187 -8.01 22.47 -3.55
C ASP A 187 -7.36 22.66 -2.17
N TYR A 188 -8.16 22.75 -1.09
CA TYR A 188 -7.73 22.67 0.30
C TYR A 188 -8.85 22.16 1.20
N PHE A 189 -8.48 21.63 2.38
CA PHE A 189 -9.41 21.12 3.39
C PHE A 189 -9.20 21.79 4.74
N ILE A 190 -10.29 21.99 5.48
CA ILE A 190 -10.29 22.58 6.81
C ILE A 190 -11.05 21.67 7.81
N LYS A 191 -10.85 21.92 9.09
CA LYS A 191 -11.51 21.17 10.17
C LYS A 191 -13.04 21.05 10.02
N ASN A 192 -13.68 22.10 9.47
CA ASN A 192 -15.12 22.12 9.30
C ASN A 192 -15.63 21.09 8.28
N ASP A 193 -14.80 20.69 7.30
CA ASP A 193 -15.17 19.70 6.28
C ASP A 193 -15.36 18.28 6.86
N ILE A 194 -14.78 18.03 8.02
CA ILE A 194 -14.83 16.74 8.71
C ILE A 194 -15.61 16.82 10.03
N SER A 195 -16.20 17.96 10.37
CA SER A 195 -16.87 18.18 11.66
C SER A 195 -18.08 17.27 11.91
N SER A 196 -18.72 16.77 10.85
CA SER A 196 -19.85 15.83 10.92
C SER A 196 -19.44 14.35 10.86
N LEU A 197 -18.15 14.04 10.74
CA LEU A 197 -17.67 12.67 10.58
C LEU A 197 -17.50 12.00 11.96
N GLU A 198 -18.18 10.88 12.16
CA GLU A 198 -18.15 10.13 13.43
C GLU A 198 -16.86 9.32 13.60
N HIS A 199 -16.23 8.89 12.49
CA HIS A 199 -15.11 7.94 12.48
C HIS A 199 -13.74 8.52 12.89
N ILE A 200 -13.64 9.83 13.08
CA ILE A 200 -12.35 10.49 13.38
C ILE A 200 -11.72 10.00 14.69
N ASN A 201 -12.55 9.64 15.67
CA ASN A 201 -12.11 9.23 17.00
C ASN A 201 -11.98 7.70 17.17
N PHE A 202 -12.15 6.89 16.12
CA PHE A 202 -12.02 5.45 16.22
C PHE A 202 -10.56 5.04 16.50
N LEU A 203 -10.39 3.95 17.27
CA LEU A 203 -9.10 3.41 17.62
C LEU A 203 -8.67 2.28 16.67
N SER A 204 -7.37 2.06 16.58
CA SER A 204 -6.83 0.90 15.85
C SER A 204 -7.04 -0.38 16.66
N GLY A 205 -7.36 -1.48 15.98
CA GLY A 205 -7.58 -2.79 16.61
C GLY A 205 -8.94 -2.97 17.26
N GLU A 206 -9.81 -1.96 17.21
CA GLU A 206 -11.18 -2.01 17.71
C GLU A 206 -12.20 -1.80 16.58
N PRO A 207 -13.39 -2.46 16.66
CA PRO A 207 -14.43 -2.23 15.67
C PRO A 207 -14.79 -0.72 15.56
N PRO A 208 -14.96 -0.22 14.35
CA PRO A 208 -15.01 -0.89 13.04
C PRO A 208 -13.66 -1.08 12.35
N PHE A 209 -12.53 -1.07 13.05
CA PHE A 209 -11.17 -1.33 12.56
C PHE A 209 -10.65 -0.34 11.50
N LEU A 210 -11.23 0.83 11.37
CA LEU A 210 -10.89 1.82 10.34
C LEU A 210 -9.38 2.12 10.30
N ARG A 211 -8.73 2.29 11.47
CA ARG A 211 -7.30 2.61 11.59
C ARG A 211 -6.38 1.39 11.56
N GLY A 212 -6.92 0.20 11.39
CA GLY A 212 -6.16 -1.04 11.27
C GLY A 212 -6.74 -2.19 12.09
N PRO A 213 -6.48 -3.44 11.66
CA PRO A 213 -7.00 -4.65 12.30
C PRO A 213 -6.36 -4.97 13.65
N TYR A 214 -5.23 -4.34 13.99
CA TYR A 214 -4.48 -4.57 15.23
C TYR A 214 -4.21 -3.26 15.96
N ALA A 215 -4.26 -3.28 17.30
CA ALA A 215 -4.03 -2.08 18.11
C ALA A 215 -2.62 -1.48 17.91
N THR A 216 -1.62 -2.33 17.74
CA THR A 216 -0.22 -1.92 17.59
C THR A 216 0.24 -1.79 16.14
N MET A 217 -0.53 -2.33 15.19
CA MET A 217 -0.15 -2.34 13.77
C MET A 217 1.35 -2.64 13.57
N TYR A 218 2.07 -1.77 12.87
CA TYR A 218 3.48 -1.98 12.53
C TYR A 218 4.44 -1.72 13.69
N THR A 219 4.02 -1.04 14.76
CA THR A 219 4.90 -0.72 15.90
C THR A 219 5.38 -1.96 16.65
N ASN A 220 4.62 -3.06 16.58
CA ASN A 220 5.02 -4.34 17.12
C ASN A 220 5.55 -5.29 16.04
N LYS A 221 4.87 -5.35 14.89
CA LYS A 221 5.24 -6.23 13.78
C LYS A 221 4.94 -5.56 12.45
N PRO A 222 5.96 -5.23 11.65
CA PRO A 222 5.77 -4.74 10.28
C PRO A 222 4.97 -5.72 9.42
N TRP A 223 4.49 -5.23 8.28
CA TRP A 223 3.84 -6.08 7.28
C TRP A 223 4.78 -7.17 6.76
N THR A 224 4.20 -8.27 6.31
CA THR A 224 4.98 -9.35 5.70
C THR A 224 5.43 -8.94 4.30
N ILE A 225 6.73 -8.97 4.05
CA ILE A 225 7.29 -8.79 2.71
C ILE A 225 7.03 -10.09 1.93
N ARG A 226 6.28 -9.99 0.83
CA ARG A 226 6.00 -11.08 -0.08
C ARG A 226 6.40 -10.68 -1.49
N GLN A 227 6.99 -11.63 -2.22
CA GLN A 227 7.18 -11.51 -3.65
C GLN A 227 6.39 -12.63 -4.31
N TYR A 228 5.42 -12.25 -5.14
CA TYR A 228 4.64 -13.17 -5.96
C TYR A 228 5.53 -13.64 -7.10
N SER A 229 5.80 -14.93 -7.15
CA SER A 229 6.71 -15.49 -8.14
C SER A 229 6.44 -16.97 -8.36
N GLY A 230 6.75 -17.40 -9.56
CA GLY A 230 6.75 -18.78 -10.00
C GLY A 230 7.49 -18.86 -11.31
N PHE A 231 8.38 -19.80 -11.40
CA PHE A 231 9.16 -20.07 -12.61
C PHE A 231 8.74 -21.40 -13.18
N SER A 232 9.06 -21.65 -14.41
CA SER A 232 8.66 -22.79 -15.23
C SER A 232 8.53 -24.11 -14.49
N THR A 233 9.55 -24.48 -13.71
CA THR A 233 9.60 -25.75 -12.96
C THR A 233 9.52 -25.55 -11.45
N ALA A 234 9.08 -26.60 -10.72
CA ALA A 234 9.09 -26.63 -9.27
C ALA A 234 10.49 -26.39 -8.69
N LYS A 235 11.50 -27.01 -9.30
CA LYS A 235 12.92 -26.90 -8.92
C LYS A 235 13.46 -25.47 -9.03
N ASP A 236 13.21 -24.78 -10.15
CA ASP A 236 13.67 -23.41 -10.35
C ASP A 236 12.99 -22.46 -9.38
N SER A 237 11.69 -22.65 -9.16
CA SER A 237 10.90 -21.90 -8.20
C SER A 237 11.40 -22.11 -6.76
N ASN A 238 11.71 -23.35 -6.38
CA ASN A 238 12.30 -23.69 -5.07
C ASN A 238 13.63 -22.95 -4.84
N ALA A 239 14.53 -23.00 -5.81
CA ALA A 239 15.83 -22.34 -5.73
C ALA A 239 15.67 -20.82 -5.52
N PHE A 240 14.73 -20.21 -6.25
CA PHE A 240 14.42 -18.79 -6.11
C PHE A 240 13.82 -18.45 -4.74
N TYR A 241 12.89 -19.28 -4.23
CA TYR A 241 12.29 -19.09 -2.91
C TYR A 241 13.33 -19.18 -1.78
N LYS A 242 14.17 -20.21 -1.79
CA LYS A 242 15.27 -20.34 -0.81
C LYS A 242 16.19 -19.13 -0.80
N LYS A 243 16.57 -18.65 -1.98
CA LYS A 243 17.40 -17.44 -2.13
C LYS A 243 16.72 -16.21 -1.54
N ASN A 244 15.47 -15.95 -1.88
CA ASN A 244 14.74 -14.77 -1.37
C ASN A 244 14.50 -14.83 0.14
N ILE A 245 14.19 -16.02 0.70
CA ILE A 245 14.08 -16.21 2.16
C ILE A 245 15.40 -15.84 2.83
N SER A 246 16.54 -16.31 2.31
CA SER A 246 17.87 -15.99 2.86
C SER A 246 18.21 -14.49 2.79
N GLN A 247 17.55 -13.74 1.89
CA GLN A 247 17.71 -12.30 1.69
C GLN A 247 16.66 -11.45 2.43
N GLY A 248 15.82 -12.07 3.27
CA GLY A 248 14.88 -11.37 4.15
C GLY A 248 13.43 -11.36 3.71
N GLN A 249 13.04 -12.14 2.71
CA GLN A 249 11.61 -12.39 2.43
C GLN A 249 11.01 -13.20 3.59
N THR A 250 9.86 -12.75 4.11
CA THR A 250 9.26 -13.32 5.33
C THR A 250 8.03 -14.20 5.07
N GLY A 251 7.61 -14.35 3.83
CA GLY A 251 6.55 -15.25 3.40
C GLY A 251 6.61 -15.51 1.92
N LEU A 252 6.10 -16.64 1.47
CA LEU A 252 6.05 -17.03 0.07
C LEU A 252 4.70 -16.68 -0.55
N SER A 253 4.70 -16.38 -1.85
CA SER A 253 3.51 -16.25 -2.67
C SER A 253 3.73 -16.95 -3.99
N VAL A 254 3.04 -18.08 -4.19
CA VAL A 254 3.24 -18.99 -5.33
C VAL A 254 2.39 -18.53 -6.52
N ALA A 255 3.07 -18.27 -7.64
CA ALA A 255 2.45 -18.07 -8.94
C ALA A 255 2.43 -19.40 -9.69
N PHE A 256 1.23 -19.90 -9.98
CA PHE A 256 1.04 -21.09 -10.82
C PHE A 256 0.87 -20.68 -12.28
N ASP A 257 1.24 -21.55 -13.19
CA ASP A 257 1.02 -21.32 -14.60
C ASP A 257 -0.46 -21.44 -15.01
N LEU A 258 -0.80 -20.98 -16.20
CA LEU A 258 -2.16 -20.96 -16.68
C LEU A 258 -2.77 -22.38 -16.86
N PRO A 259 -2.05 -23.39 -17.36
CA PRO A 259 -2.52 -24.78 -17.39
C PRO A 259 -2.94 -25.31 -16.03
N THR A 260 -2.10 -25.14 -15.01
CA THR A 260 -2.42 -25.54 -13.64
C THR A 260 -3.68 -24.85 -13.12
N HIS A 261 -3.84 -23.54 -13.37
CA HIS A 261 -5.06 -22.82 -13.00
C HIS A 261 -6.35 -23.38 -13.62
N ARG A 262 -6.25 -23.91 -14.83
CA ARG A 262 -7.37 -24.45 -15.60
C ARG A 262 -7.55 -25.95 -15.40
N GLY A 263 -6.70 -26.59 -14.59
CA GLY A 263 -6.77 -28.02 -14.28
C GLY A 263 -6.31 -28.94 -15.43
N TYR A 264 -5.43 -28.43 -16.29
CA TYR A 264 -4.78 -29.23 -17.32
C TYR A 264 -3.43 -29.75 -16.82
N GLY A 265 -3.13 -31.03 -17.09
CA GLY A 265 -1.78 -31.56 -16.97
C GLY A 265 -0.87 -31.01 -18.07
N SER A 266 0.44 -30.93 -17.77
CA SER A 266 1.45 -30.37 -18.67
C SER A 266 1.61 -31.15 -19.99
N ASP A 267 1.14 -32.40 -20.02
CA ASP A 267 1.11 -33.28 -21.21
C ASP A 267 -0.05 -33.03 -22.16
N ASN A 268 -1.01 -32.16 -21.79
CA ASN A 268 -2.19 -31.90 -22.58
C ASN A 268 -1.86 -31.02 -23.78
N GLU A 269 -2.19 -31.50 -24.99
CA GLU A 269 -1.92 -30.81 -26.26
C GLU A 269 -2.49 -29.38 -26.35
N ARG A 270 -3.59 -29.07 -25.62
CA ARG A 270 -4.22 -27.75 -25.61
C ARG A 270 -3.37 -26.65 -24.97
N VAL A 271 -2.43 -27.04 -24.09
CA VAL A 271 -1.66 -26.09 -23.28
C VAL A 271 -0.16 -26.14 -23.53
N LYS A 272 0.27 -26.86 -24.55
CA LYS A 272 1.68 -27.11 -24.88
C LYS A 272 2.55 -25.84 -24.98
N GLY A 273 1.97 -24.71 -25.35
CA GLY A 273 2.67 -23.41 -25.43
C GLY A 273 2.61 -22.58 -24.15
N ASP A 274 1.77 -22.97 -23.18
CA ASP A 274 1.49 -22.18 -21.98
C ASP A 274 2.15 -22.77 -20.71
N VAL A 275 2.61 -24.03 -20.78
CA VAL A 275 3.20 -24.74 -19.63
C VAL A 275 4.44 -24.02 -19.13
N GLY A 276 4.44 -23.70 -17.83
CA GLY A 276 5.54 -23.00 -17.17
C GLY A 276 5.72 -21.54 -17.59
N MET A 277 4.82 -21.00 -18.42
CA MET A 277 4.81 -19.58 -18.78
C MET A 277 4.17 -18.77 -17.66
N ALA A 278 4.87 -17.74 -17.16
CA ALA A 278 4.41 -16.82 -16.12
C ALA A 278 3.95 -17.50 -14.81
N GLY A 279 4.51 -18.66 -14.47
CA GLY A 279 4.20 -19.39 -13.23
C GLY A 279 4.79 -20.79 -13.23
N VAL A 280 4.68 -21.48 -12.09
CA VAL A 280 5.14 -22.86 -11.93
C VAL A 280 4.06 -23.84 -12.37
N ALA A 281 4.44 -24.79 -13.21
CA ALA A 281 3.59 -25.94 -13.56
C ALA A 281 3.58 -26.97 -12.41
N ILE A 282 2.37 -27.39 -12.01
CA ILE A 282 2.15 -28.39 -10.95
C ILE A 282 1.14 -29.41 -11.44
N ASP A 283 1.58 -30.63 -11.67
CA ASP A 283 0.76 -31.73 -12.11
C ASP A 283 0.47 -32.74 -10.99
N THR A 284 1.43 -32.93 -10.10
CA THR A 284 1.41 -33.99 -9.09
C THR A 284 1.85 -33.50 -7.71
N ILE A 285 1.73 -34.37 -6.71
CA ILE A 285 2.28 -34.15 -5.38
C ILE A 285 3.80 -34.02 -5.39
N ASP A 286 4.48 -34.71 -6.31
CA ASP A 286 5.94 -34.71 -6.41
C ASP A 286 6.44 -33.31 -6.78
N ASP A 287 5.72 -32.58 -7.65
CA ASP A 287 6.03 -31.20 -7.99
C ASP A 287 5.89 -30.26 -6.76
N ILE A 288 4.86 -30.46 -5.94
CA ILE A 288 4.69 -29.70 -4.69
C ILE A 288 5.76 -30.06 -3.66
N ASN A 289 6.16 -31.32 -3.56
CA ASN A 289 7.26 -31.74 -2.70
C ASN A 289 8.58 -31.10 -3.14
N GLU A 290 8.88 -31.09 -4.44
CA GLU A 290 10.06 -30.41 -4.99
C GLU A 290 9.99 -28.89 -4.78
N LEU A 291 8.82 -28.27 -4.97
CA LEU A 291 8.60 -26.84 -4.79
C LEU A 291 8.93 -26.38 -3.36
N PHE A 292 8.59 -27.17 -2.36
CA PHE A 292 8.80 -26.82 -0.94
C PHE A 292 9.96 -27.59 -0.29
N GLU A 293 10.77 -28.32 -1.06
CA GLU A 293 11.92 -29.04 -0.53
C GLU A 293 12.85 -28.13 0.28
N GLY A 294 13.13 -28.49 1.54
CA GLY A 294 14.01 -27.75 2.44
C GLY A 294 13.49 -26.39 2.89
N ILE A 295 12.20 -26.08 2.71
CA ILE A 295 11.52 -24.89 3.23
C ILE A 295 10.73 -25.28 4.48
N ASP A 296 10.96 -24.57 5.59
CA ASP A 296 10.27 -24.84 6.86
C ASP A 296 8.83 -24.30 6.86
N LEU A 297 7.87 -25.15 6.50
CA LEU A 297 6.45 -24.81 6.45
C LEU A 297 5.82 -24.54 7.83
N ASN A 298 6.46 -24.89 8.95
CA ASN A 298 6.00 -24.49 10.28
C ASN A 298 6.18 -22.98 10.52
N ASN A 299 7.22 -22.38 9.96
CA ASN A 299 7.59 -20.99 10.22
C ASN A 299 7.29 -20.05 9.05
N ILE A 300 7.40 -20.53 7.82
CA ILE A 300 7.11 -19.73 6.62
C ILE A 300 5.61 -19.75 6.31
N SER A 301 5.04 -18.57 6.09
CA SER A 301 3.66 -18.42 5.61
C SER A 301 3.61 -18.54 4.09
N VAL A 302 2.79 -19.47 3.57
CA VAL A 302 2.66 -19.73 2.13
C VAL A 302 1.32 -19.23 1.62
N SER A 303 1.35 -18.33 0.65
CA SER A 303 0.17 -17.87 -0.09
C SER A 303 0.14 -18.55 -1.46
N MET A 304 -0.99 -19.15 -1.82
CA MET A 304 -1.17 -19.84 -3.09
C MET A 304 -2.27 -19.16 -3.90
N THR A 305 -1.91 -18.65 -5.06
CA THR A 305 -2.84 -17.95 -5.96
C THR A 305 -3.54 -18.98 -6.84
N MET A 306 -4.52 -19.70 -6.27
CA MET A 306 -5.25 -20.75 -6.98
C MET A 306 -6.75 -20.64 -6.74
N ASN A 307 -7.54 -20.77 -7.81
CA ASN A 307 -9.00 -20.64 -7.81
C ASN A 307 -9.69 -21.83 -8.49
N GLY A 308 -9.55 -22.01 -9.80
CA GLY A 308 -10.20 -23.10 -10.53
C GLY A 308 -9.79 -24.50 -10.04
N ALA A 309 -8.50 -24.77 -9.97
CA ALA A 309 -7.93 -26.05 -9.51
C ALA A 309 -7.61 -26.06 -8.01
N VAL A 310 -8.40 -25.37 -7.19
CA VAL A 310 -8.13 -25.19 -5.75
C VAL A 310 -8.11 -26.50 -4.96
N LEU A 311 -8.98 -27.46 -5.30
CA LEU A 311 -9.06 -28.76 -4.58
C LEU A 311 -7.79 -29.60 -4.72
N PRO A 312 -7.28 -29.94 -5.93
CA PRO A 312 -6.05 -30.70 -6.06
C PRO A 312 -4.85 -29.98 -5.46
N ILE A 313 -4.69 -28.68 -5.68
CA ILE A 313 -3.55 -27.92 -5.12
C ILE A 313 -3.56 -27.91 -3.59
N MET A 314 -4.72 -27.70 -2.96
CA MET A 314 -4.84 -27.82 -1.49
C MET A 314 -4.54 -29.24 -0.99
N ALA A 315 -5.02 -30.26 -1.69
CA ALA A 315 -4.75 -31.65 -1.33
C ALA A 315 -3.26 -31.97 -1.41
N PHE A 316 -2.58 -31.57 -2.49
CA PHE A 316 -1.12 -31.74 -2.64
C PHE A 316 -0.34 -30.99 -1.55
N TYR A 317 -0.71 -29.74 -1.25
CA TYR A 317 -0.05 -28.96 -0.19
C TYR A 317 -0.20 -29.60 1.21
N ILE A 318 -1.40 -30.10 1.53
CA ILE A 318 -1.68 -30.79 2.79
C ILE A 318 -0.92 -32.12 2.88
N ALA A 319 -0.88 -32.88 1.79
CA ALA A 319 -0.16 -34.15 1.73
C ALA A 319 1.36 -33.93 1.87
N CYS A 320 1.92 -32.96 1.12
CA CYS A 320 3.32 -32.55 1.23
C CYS A 320 3.69 -32.17 2.69
N ALA A 321 2.86 -31.36 3.35
CA ALA A 321 3.10 -31.00 4.74
C ALA A 321 3.14 -32.21 5.67
N LYS A 322 2.19 -33.16 5.51
CA LYS A 322 2.14 -34.41 6.30
C LYS A 322 3.33 -35.32 6.04
N GLU A 323 3.72 -35.52 4.79
CA GLU A 323 4.88 -36.33 4.39
C GLU A 323 6.18 -35.74 4.97
N ASN A 324 6.29 -34.45 5.08
CA ASN A 324 7.43 -33.76 5.70
C ASN A 324 7.30 -33.61 7.25
N GLY A 325 6.34 -34.31 7.89
CA GLY A 325 6.18 -34.30 9.34
C GLY A 325 5.65 -32.98 9.93
N VAL A 326 5.04 -32.14 9.12
CA VAL A 326 4.46 -30.85 9.56
C VAL A 326 3.01 -31.08 10.01
N ASP A 327 2.68 -30.69 11.23
CA ASP A 327 1.28 -30.65 11.68
C ASP A 327 0.52 -29.56 10.91
N ILE A 328 -0.50 -29.97 10.16
CA ILE A 328 -1.33 -29.06 9.35
C ILE A 328 -1.98 -27.94 10.16
N LYS A 329 -2.19 -28.14 11.47
CA LYS A 329 -2.67 -27.11 12.40
C LYS A 329 -1.69 -25.94 12.55
N ASN A 330 -0.42 -26.15 12.24
CA ASN A 330 0.61 -25.12 12.29
C ASN A 330 0.77 -24.36 10.98
N LEU A 331 0.26 -24.88 9.87
CA LEU A 331 0.35 -24.22 8.57
C LEU A 331 -0.25 -22.82 8.63
N LYS A 332 0.53 -21.87 8.17
CA LYS A 332 0.17 -20.44 8.06
C LYS A 332 0.18 -20.08 6.58
N GLY A 333 -0.81 -19.34 6.16
CA GLY A 333 -0.85 -18.96 4.75
C GLY A 333 -2.26 -18.64 4.30
N THR A 334 -2.43 -18.68 3.00
CA THR A 334 -3.69 -18.35 2.34
C THR A 334 -3.81 -19.15 1.05
N ILE A 335 -4.97 -19.69 0.77
CA ILE A 335 -5.38 -20.07 -0.58
C ILE A 335 -6.31 -19.00 -1.13
N GLN A 336 -6.11 -18.55 -2.38
CA GLN A 336 -6.91 -17.45 -2.92
C GLN A 336 -8.38 -17.82 -3.00
N ASN A 337 -8.72 -18.93 -3.66
CA ASN A 337 -10.06 -19.54 -3.63
C ASN A 337 -11.23 -18.57 -3.93
N ASP A 338 -10.95 -17.49 -4.64
CA ASP A 338 -11.93 -16.46 -5.02
C ASP A 338 -12.42 -16.72 -6.44
N ILE A 339 -13.48 -17.52 -6.55
CA ILE A 339 -13.98 -17.94 -7.86
C ILE A 339 -14.85 -16.88 -8.53
N LEU A 340 -15.55 -16.03 -7.78
CA LEU A 340 -16.44 -15.02 -8.35
C LEU A 340 -15.68 -14.03 -9.24
N LYS A 341 -14.49 -13.59 -8.79
CA LYS A 341 -13.66 -12.71 -9.63
C LYS A 341 -13.17 -13.37 -10.93
N GLU A 342 -13.06 -14.71 -10.97
CA GLU A 342 -12.68 -15.41 -12.18
C GLU A 342 -13.77 -15.30 -13.26
N PHE A 343 -15.03 -15.30 -12.87
CA PHE A 343 -16.15 -15.05 -13.79
C PHE A 343 -16.22 -13.59 -14.25
N MET A 344 -15.70 -12.67 -13.45
CA MET A 344 -15.77 -11.24 -13.75
C MET A 344 -14.64 -10.77 -14.67
N VAL A 345 -13.37 -11.15 -14.38
CA VAL A 345 -12.21 -10.50 -15.02
C VAL A 345 -11.07 -11.42 -15.45
N ARG A 346 -10.94 -12.67 -14.93
CA ARG A 346 -9.72 -13.47 -15.16
C ARG A 346 -9.92 -14.74 -16.00
N ASN A 347 -11.12 -15.31 -16.02
CA ASN A 347 -11.50 -16.46 -16.84
C ASN A 347 -10.73 -17.78 -16.59
N THR A 348 -10.26 -18.04 -15.35
CA THR A 348 -9.58 -19.30 -14.98
C THR A 348 -10.45 -20.22 -14.12
N TYR A 349 -11.72 -20.32 -14.40
CA TYR A 349 -12.65 -21.25 -13.77
C TYR A 349 -12.72 -22.58 -14.55
N ILE A 350 -13.05 -23.65 -13.80
CA ILE A 350 -13.26 -25.01 -14.36
C ILE A 350 -14.75 -25.37 -14.36
N PHE A 351 -15.47 -25.01 -13.28
CA PHE A 351 -16.87 -25.32 -13.07
C PHE A 351 -17.74 -24.06 -13.13
N PRO A 352 -19.04 -24.19 -13.46
CA PRO A 352 -20.00 -23.09 -13.35
C PRO A 352 -20.10 -22.52 -11.91
N PRO A 353 -20.75 -21.33 -11.70
CA PRO A 353 -20.79 -20.67 -10.40
C PRO A 353 -21.28 -21.56 -9.26
N LYS A 354 -22.43 -22.24 -9.38
CA LYS A 354 -23.01 -23.04 -8.29
C LYS A 354 -22.12 -24.19 -7.81
N PRO A 355 -21.58 -25.08 -8.68
CA PRO A 355 -20.60 -26.08 -8.25
C PRO A 355 -19.34 -25.48 -7.63
N SER A 356 -18.88 -24.34 -8.15
CA SER A 356 -17.71 -23.64 -7.61
C SER A 356 -17.96 -23.14 -6.17
N MET A 357 -19.13 -22.58 -5.89
CA MET A 357 -19.52 -22.14 -4.54
C MET A 357 -19.62 -23.30 -3.57
N ARG A 358 -20.05 -24.50 -4.02
CA ARG A 358 -20.03 -25.72 -3.20
C ARG A 358 -18.58 -26.10 -2.82
N ILE A 359 -17.64 -26.03 -3.74
CA ILE A 359 -16.22 -26.31 -3.46
C ILE A 359 -15.69 -25.38 -2.38
N ILE A 360 -16.01 -24.06 -2.47
CA ILE A 360 -15.65 -23.08 -1.44
C ILE A 360 -16.21 -23.46 -0.08
N SER A 361 -17.49 -23.86 -0.03
CA SER A 361 -18.16 -24.32 1.18
C SER A 361 -17.42 -25.49 1.83
N ASP A 362 -17.01 -26.49 1.05
CA ASP A 362 -16.30 -27.67 1.54
C ASP A 362 -14.88 -27.32 2.05
N ILE A 363 -14.18 -26.40 1.36
CA ILE A 363 -12.88 -25.87 1.82
C ILE A 363 -13.04 -25.12 3.14
N PHE A 364 -14.07 -24.28 3.28
CA PHE A 364 -14.33 -23.56 4.53
C PHE A 364 -14.55 -24.52 5.70
N LYS A 365 -15.36 -25.58 5.51
CA LYS A 365 -15.58 -26.61 6.53
C LYS A 365 -14.29 -27.32 6.94
N TYR A 366 -13.46 -27.67 5.97
CA TYR A 366 -12.20 -28.37 6.23
C TYR A 366 -11.20 -27.45 6.96
N VAL A 367 -10.95 -26.27 6.39
CA VAL A 367 -9.92 -25.35 6.90
C VAL A 367 -10.27 -24.83 8.30
N SER A 368 -11.54 -24.48 8.55
CA SER A 368 -11.97 -23.98 9.87
C SER A 368 -11.71 -24.99 10.99
N LYS A 369 -11.78 -26.29 10.69
CA LYS A 369 -11.58 -27.37 11.65
C LYS A 369 -10.14 -27.84 11.74
N GLU A 370 -9.52 -28.10 10.60
CA GLU A 370 -8.23 -28.81 10.52
C GLU A 370 -7.02 -27.87 10.42
N MET A 371 -7.21 -26.63 9.93
CA MET A 371 -6.12 -25.67 9.67
C MET A 371 -6.42 -24.28 10.28
N PRO A 372 -6.51 -24.14 11.61
CA PRO A 372 -7.04 -22.94 12.27
C PRO A 372 -6.20 -21.67 12.07
N LYS A 373 -4.94 -21.80 11.60
CA LYS A 373 -4.04 -20.67 11.33
C LYS A 373 -3.99 -20.29 9.84
N PHE A 374 -4.69 -21.03 8.97
CA PHE A 374 -4.69 -20.84 7.52
C PHE A 374 -5.91 -20.02 7.08
N ASN A 375 -5.73 -19.13 6.11
CA ASN A 375 -6.84 -18.37 5.53
C ASN A 375 -7.45 -19.16 4.38
N SER A 376 -8.73 -19.47 4.50
CA SER A 376 -9.47 -20.30 3.53
C SER A 376 -9.83 -19.59 2.24
N ILE A 377 -9.69 -18.25 2.23
CA ILE A 377 -9.98 -17.42 1.06
C ILE A 377 -9.23 -16.09 1.14
N SER A 378 -8.90 -15.51 -0.03
CA SER A 378 -8.46 -14.14 -0.20
C SER A 378 -9.29 -13.50 -1.30
N VAL A 379 -10.26 -12.68 -0.90
CA VAL A 379 -11.19 -12.02 -1.82
C VAL A 379 -10.45 -10.89 -2.53
N SER A 380 -10.43 -10.94 -3.87
CA SER A 380 -9.48 -10.18 -4.67
C SER A 380 -10.12 -9.03 -5.45
N GLY A 381 -9.81 -7.79 -5.06
CA GLY A 381 -10.04 -6.59 -5.85
C GLY A 381 -8.93 -6.29 -6.87
N TYR A 382 -7.70 -6.72 -6.59
CA TYR A 382 -6.53 -6.46 -7.43
C TYR A 382 -6.78 -6.67 -8.93
N HIS A 383 -7.42 -7.78 -9.30
CA HIS A 383 -7.67 -8.10 -10.70
C HIS A 383 -8.71 -7.17 -11.36
N MET A 384 -9.66 -6.65 -10.56
CA MET A 384 -10.63 -5.65 -11.03
C MET A 384 -9.96 -4.30 -11.26
N GLN A 385 -9.07 -3.89 -10.35
CA GLN A 385 -8.27 -2.68 -10.50
C GLN A 385 -7.36 -2.76 -11.74
N GLU A 386 -6.67 -3.89 -11.97
CA GLU A 386 -5.87 -4.13 -13.17
C GLU A 386 -6.72 -4.15 -14.47
N ALA A 387 -8.00 -4.46 -14.37
CA ALA A 387 -8.96 -4.37 -15.47
C ALA A 387 -9.56 -2.97 -15.66
N GLY A 388 -9.16 -1.98 -14.84
CA GLY A 388 -9.56 -0.58 -14.96
C GLY A 388 -10.68 -0.14 -14.02
N ALA A 389 -11.03 -0.93 -13.00
CA ALA A 389 -11.98 -0.50 -11.98
C ALA A 389 -11.43 0.66 -11.16
N SER A 390 -12.25 1.69 -10.95
CA SER A 390 -11.98 2.76 -9.99
C SER A 390 -12.01 2.25 -8.55
N ALA A 391 -11.49 3.03 -7.61
CA ALA A 391 -11.31 2.60 -6.23
C ALA A 391 -12.61 2.17 -5.55
N GLU A 392 -13.71 2.90 -5.76
CA GLU A 392 -15.01 2.57 -5.18
C GLU A 392 -15.65 1.32 -5.79
N ILE A 393 -15.41 1.06 -7.08
CA ILE A 393 -15.89 -0.15 -7.78
C ILE A 393 -15.09 -1.36 -7.33
N GLU A 394 -13.76 -1.28 -7.33
CA GLU A 394 -12.89 -2.33 -6.78
C GLU A 394 -13.34 -2.71 -5.38
N LEU A 395 -13.53 -1.71 -4.51
CA LEU A 395 -13.93 -1.89 -3.13
C LEU A 395 -15.31 -2.55 -3.01
N ALA A 396 -16.31 -2.01 -3.70
CA ALA A 396 -17.69 -2.48 -3.61
C ALA A 396 -17.83 -3.93 -4.10
N TYR A 397 -17.30 -4.25 -5.28
CA TYR A 397 -17.42 -5.59 -5.87
C TYR A 397 -16.65 -6.64 -5.08
N THR A 398 -15.49 -6.28 -4.55
CA THR A 398 -14.72 -7.19 -3.69
C THR A 398 -15.46 -7.48 -2.39
N LEU A 399 -16.07 -6.48 -1.77
CA LEU A 399 -16.84 -6.68 -0.54
C LEU A 399 -18.14 -7.44 -0.80
N LEU A 400 -18.77 -7.28 -1.95
CA LEU A 400 -19.93 -8.07 -2.38
C LEU A 400 -19.54 -9.54 -2.60
N ASN A 401 -18.41 -9.82 -3.24
CA ASN A 401 -17.89 -11.19 -3.32
C ASN A 401 -17.67 -11.76 -1.92
N GLY A 402 -17.08 -10.98 -1.00
CA GLY A 402 -16.92 -11.34 0.40
C GLY A 402 -18.25 -11.65 1.10
N LEU A 403 -19.29 -10.88 0.82
CA LEU A 403 -20.65 -11.09 1.35
C LEU A 403 -21.25 -12.42 0.86
N GLU A 404 -21.09 -12.75 -0.42
CA GLU A 404 -21.52 -14.04 -0.96
C GLU A 404 -20.80 -15.21 -0.30
N TYR A 405 -19.49 -15.06 -0.01
CA TYR A 405 -18.73 -16.09 0.70
C TYR A 405 -19.15 -16.21 2.17
N LEU A 406 -19.56 -15.13 2.83
CA LEU A 406 -20.16 -15.22 4.17
C LEU A 406 -21.46 -16.01 4.13
N ARG A 407 -22.36 -15.72 3.19
CA ARG A 407 -23.62 -16.46 2.98
C ARG A 407 -23.35 -17.95 2.75
N THR A 408 -22.42 -18.26 1.84
CA THR A 408 -22.00 -19.63 1.53
C THR A 408 -21.51 -20.39 2.77
N GLY A 409 -20.72 -19.76 3.63
CA GLY A 409 -20.25 -20.36 4.87
C GLY A 409 -21.38 -20.63 5.87
N ILE A 410 -22.32 -19.70 6.00
CA ILE A 410 -23.52 -19.86 6.87
C ILE A 410 -24.45 -20.95 6.35
N GLU A 411 -24.73 -20.97 5.05
CA GLU A 411 -25.54 -22.02 4.40
C GLU A 411 -24.91 -23.41 4.54
N ALA A 412 -23.59 -23.45 4.58
CA ALA A 412 -22.82 -24.67 4.86
C ALA A 412 -22.95 -25.16 6.32
N GLY A 413 -23.64 -24.43 7.20
CA GLY A 413 -23.84 -24.74 8.60
C GLY A 413 -22.71 -24.29 9.53
N LEU A 414 -21.79 -23.44 9.06
CA LEU A 414 -20.73 -22.86 9.88
C LEU A 414 -21.25 -21.64 10.67
N LYS A 415 -20.73 -21.44 11.88
CA LYS A 415 -20.97 -20.17 12.60
C LYS A 415 -20.04 -19.10 12.03
N ILE A 416 -20.53 -17.87 11.96
CA ILE A 416 -19.76 -16.74 11.43
C ILE A 416 -18.39 -16.60 12.09
N ASP A 417 -18.29 -16.84 13.37
CA ASP A 417 -17.04 -16.71 14.15
C ASP A 417 -16.03 -17.82 13.90
N ASP A 418 -16.42 -18.92 13.25
CA ASP A 418 -15.55 -20.04 12.95
C ASP A 418 -14.69 -19.81 11.68
N PHE A 419 -15.22 -19.01 10.72
CA PHE A 419 -14.54 -18.82 9.44
C PHE A 419 -14.30 -17.35 9.03
N ALA A 420 -15.19 -16.40 9.40
CA ALA A 420 -15.05 -15.00 9.03
C ALA A 420 -13.70 -14.38 9.47
N PRO A 421 -13.14 -14.69 10.65
CA PRO A 421 -11.80 -14.23 11.02
C PRO A 421 -10.67 -14.72 10.08
N ARG A 422 -10.94 -15.70 9.21
CA ARG A 422 -9.99 -16.27 8.24
C ARG A 422 -10.24 -15.84 6.80
N ILE A 423 -11.25 -15.00 6.57
CA ILE A 423 -11.38 -14.29 5.31
C ILE A 423 -10.33 -13.19 5.26
N SER A 424 -9.55 -13.18 4.20
CA SER A 424 -8.58 -12.12 3.89
C SER A 424 -8.95 -11.45 2.57
N PHE A 425 -8.35 -10.29 2.32
CA PHE A 425 -8.61 -9.50 1.12
C PHE A 425 -7.32 -9.23 0.37
N PHE A 426 -7.44 -8.96 -0.92
CA PHE A 426 -6.33 -8.65 -1.79
C PHE A 426 -6.67 -7.43 -2.64
N TRP A 427 -5.93 -6.33 -2.45
CA TRP A 427 -6.17 -5.05 -3.10
C TRP A 427 -5.06 -4.69 -4.08
N GLY A 428 -5.42 -4.05 -5.20
CA GLY A 428 -4.50 -3.27 -6.01
C GLY A 428 -4.17 -1.95 -5.32
N ILE A 429 -2.98 -1.42 -5.56
CA ILE A 429 -2.60 -0.07 -5.13
C ILE A 429 -1.99 0.64 -6.32
N GLY A 430 -2.70 1.58 -6.86
CA GLY A 430 -2.30 2.39 -8.01
C GLY A 430 -1.67 3.72 -7.60
N MET A 431 -1.47 4.57 -8.62
CA MET A 431 -0.78 5.85 -8.45
C MET A 431 -1.62 6.95 -7.80
N ASN A 432 -2.95 6.82 -7.70
CA ASN A 432 -3.79 7.83 -7.03
C ASN A 432 -3.64 7.75 -5.50
N PHE A 433 -2.50 8.25 -5.02
CA PHE A 433 -1.93 7.99 -3.71
C PHE A 433 -2.91 8.13 -2.53
N PHE A 434 -3.62 9.25 -2.44
CA PHE A 434 -4.54 9.51 -1.31
C PHE A 434 -5.83 8.70 -1.42
N THR A 435 -6.32 8.48 -2.63
CA THR A 435 -7.49 7.64 -2.90
C THR A 435 -7.23 6.19 -2.48
N GLU A 436 -6.06 5.65 -2.77
CA GLU A 436 -5.66 4.30 -2.37
C GLU A 436 -5.60 4.13 -0.85
N ILE A 437 -5.04 5.11 -0.15
CA ILE A 437 -5.03 5.11 1.33
C ILE A 437 -6.45 5.15 1.89
N ALA A 438 -7.30 6.01 1.35
CA ALA A 438 -8.69 6.16 1.77
C ALA A 438 -9.53 4.91 1.46
N LYS A 439 -9.31 4.26 0.31
CA LYS A 439 -9.93 2.97 -0.06
C LYS A 439 -9.67 1.90 1.01
N MET A 440 -8.43 1.75 1.45
CA MET A 440 -8.07 0.78 2.49
C MET A 440 -8.78 1.06 3.82
N ARG A 441 -8.92 2.33 4.19
CA ARG A 441 -9.62 2.77 5.41
C ARG A 441 -11.13 2.52 5.30
N ALA A 442 -11.73 2.95 4.19
CA ALA A 442 -13.15 2.73 3.89
C ALA A 442 -13.50 1.24 3.83
N GLY A 443 -12.62 0.42 3.25
CA GLY A 443 -12.80 -1.03 3.14
C GLY A 443 -12.93 -1.72 4.49
N ARG A 444 -12.10 -1.34 5.46
CA ARG A 444 -12.22 -1.89 6.83
C ARG A 444 -13.54 -1.50 7.48
N LEU A 445 -13.97 -0.27 7.33
CA LEU A 445 -15.24 0.23 7.88
C LEU A 445 -16.44 -0.49 7.26
N LEU A 446 -16.46 -0.62 5.93
CA LEU A 446 -17.52 -1.31 5.18
C LEU A 446 -17.61 -2.79 5.53
N TRP A 447 -16.47 -3.48 5.58
CA TRP A 447 -16.44 -4.89 5.95
C TRP A 447 -16.97 -5.12 7.36
N ALA A 448 -16.56 -4.30 8.31
CA ALA A 448 -17.09 -4.38 9.67
C ALA A 448 -18.61 -4.18 9.71
N LYS A 449 -19.17 -3.25 8.91
CA LYS A 449 -20.60 -3.02 8.76
C LYS A 449 -21.32 -4.25 8.17
N ILE A 450 -20.76 -4.84 7.11
CA ILE A 450 -21.31 -6.03 6.45
C ILE A 450 -21.34 -7.21 7.44
N VAL A 451 -20.21 -7.53 8.07
CA VAL A 451 -20.13 -8.68 8.99
C VAL A 451 -20.99 -8.48 10.22
N LYS A 452 -21.16 -7.25 10.70
CA LYS A 452 -22.04 -6.93 11.84
C LYS A 452 -23.47 -7.38 11.63
N SER A 453 -23.99 -7.39 10.39
CA SER A 453 -25.35 -7.85 10.07
C SER A 453 -25.58 -9.35 10.35
N PHE A 454 -24.50 -10.14 10.43
CA PHE A 454 -24.53 -11.56 10.79
C PHE A 454 -24.42 -11.81 12.31
N ASN A 455 -24.44 -10.75 13.13
CA ASN A 455 -24.41 -10.81 14.59
C ASN A 455 -23.24 -11.64 15.18
N PRO A 456 -21.96 -11.39 14.78
CA PRO A 456 -20.81 -12.10 15.32
C PRO A 456 -20.67 -11.83 16.82
N LYS A 457 -20.23 -12.87 17.57
CA LYS A 457 -19.89 -12.73 18.99
C LYS A 457 -18.43 -12.34 19.20
N ASN A 458 -17.57 -12.72 18.27
CA ASN A 458 -16.16 -12.38 18.28
C ASN A 458 -15.91 -11.10 17.45
N PRO A 459 -15.48 -9.99 18.06
CA PRO A 459 -15.17 -8.76 17.31
C PRO A 459 -14.18 -8.96 16.16
N LYS A 460 -13.26 -9.92 16.28
CA LYS A 460 -12.27 -10.24 15.22
C LYS A 460 -12.90 -10.72 13.91
N SER A 461 -14.13 -11.21 13.95
CA SER A 461 -14.89 -11.61 12.75
C SER A 461 -15.16 -10.43 11.82
N MET A 462 -15.27 -9.22 12.37
CA MET A 462 -15.48 -7.96 11.64
C MET A 462 -14.18 -7.34 11.12
N SER A 463 -13.02 -7.92 11.45
CA SER A 463 -11.71 -7.34 11.12
C SER A 463 -11.29 -7.70 9.69
N LEU A 464 -11.10 -6.72 8.82
CA LEU A 464 -10.56 -6.90 7.48
C LEU A 464 -9.03 -6.91 7.54
N ARG A 465 -8.42 -7.99 7.04
CA ARG A 465 -6.97 -8.12 6.84
C ARG A 465 -6.69 -8.19 5.36
N ALA A 466 -5.72 -7.39 4.91
CA ALA A 466 -5.42 -7.23 3.51
C ALA A 466 -3.98 -7.62 3.16
N HIS A 467 -3.84 -8.27 2.03
CA HIS A 467 -2.65 -8.27 1.21
C HIS A 467 -2.80 -7.16 0.17
N CYS A 468 -1.75 -6.43 -0.13
CA CYS A 468 -1.73 -5.47 -1.23
C CYS A 468 -0.62 -5.84 -2.23
N GLN A 469 -0.87 -5.49 -3.49
CA GLN A 469 0.12 -5.51 -4.54
C GLN A 469 0.11 -4.14 -5.22
N THR A 470 1.28 -3.61 -5.50
CA THR A 470 1.42 -2.43 -6.35
C THR A 470 0.87 -2.73 -7.74
N SER A 471 0.23 -1.75 -8.37
CA SER A 471 -0.44 -1.96 -9.66
C SER A 471 0.55 -2.23 -10.79
N GLY A 472 0.31 -3.28 -11.57
CA GLY A 472 1.02 -3.54 -12.82
C GLY A 472 0.55 -2.62 -13.94
N TRP A 473 -0.72 -2.22 -13.91
CA TRP A 473 -1.31 -1.34 -14.91
C TRP A 473 -0.63 0.04 -15.00
N SER A 474 -0.08 0.55 -13.90
CA SER A 474 0.65 1.82 -13.85
C SER A 474 2.03 1.77 -14.49
N LEU A 475 2.59 0.56 -14.67
CA LEU A 475 3.95 0.36 -15.13
C LEU A 475 4.04 0.37 -16.66
N THR A 476 5.17 0.86 -17.18
CA THR A 476 5.42 0.98 -18.62
C THR A 476 6.65 0.23 -19.05
N GLU A 477 6.66 -0.26 -20.28
CA GLU A 477 7.86 -0.86 -20.89
C GLU A 477 8.92 0.19 -21.28
N GLN A 478 8.46 1.43 -21.56
CA GLN A 478 9.34 2.54 -21.91
C GLN A 478 10.02 3.09 -20.65
N ASP A 479 11.33 3.20 -20.68
CA ASP A 479 12.16 3.70 -19.58
C ASP A 479 11.84 3.01 -18.24
N PRO A 480 12.07 1.67 -18.13
CA PRO A 480 11.58 0.87 -17.01
C PRO A 480 12.14 1.28 -15.64
N TYR A 481 13.25 2.01 -15.60
CA TYR A 481 13.76 2.57 -14.34
C TYR A 481 12.79 3.54 -13.66
N ASN A 482 11.93 4.21 -14.42
CA ASN A 482 10.85 5.04 -13.86
C ASN A 482 9.84 4.23 -13.06
N ASN A 483 9.67 2.94 -13.38
CA ASN A 483 8.77 2.04 -12.64
C ASN A 483 9.19 1.84 -11.19
N ILE A 484 10.48 1.98 -10.87
CA ILE A 484 10.97 1.94 -9.48
C ILE A 484 10.31 3.06 -8.65
N CYS A 485 10.17 4.25 -9.23
CA CYS A 485 9.50 5.36 -8.57
C CYS A 485 8.00 5.08 -8.39
N ARG A 486 7.32 4.60 -9.43
CA ARG A 486 5.89 4.25 -9.37
C ARG A 486 5.64 3.22 -8.29
N THR A 487 6.36 2.09 -8.34
CA THR A 487 6.26 1.03 -7.32
C THR A 487 6.58 1.55 -5.90
N ALA A 488 7.53 2.46 -5.74
CA ALA A 488 7.84 3.04 -4.43
C ALA A 488 6.68 3.87 -3.87
N ILE A 489 6.04 4.70 -4.70
CA ILE A 489 4.89 5.53 -4.30
C ILE A 489 3.69 4.64 -3.94
N GLU A 490 3.39 3.65 -4.76
CA GLU A 490 2.32 2.67 -4.52
C GLU A 490 2.57 1.85 -3.25
N ALA A 491 3.81 1.39 -3.04
CA ALA A 491 4.18 0.68 -1.82
C ALA A 491 3.97 1.55 -0.57
N LEU A 492 4.33 2.83 -0.64
CA LEU A 492 4.09 3.78 0.45
C LEU A 492 2.59 3.98 0.68
N GLY A 493 1.78 4.09 -0.38
CA GLY A 493 0.31 4.15 -0.30
C GLY A 493 -0.29 2.93 0.40
N ALA A 494 0.15 1.71 0.03
CA ALA A 494 -0.26 0.45 0.67
C ALA A 494 0.06 0.44 2.18
N VAL A 495 1.26 0.89 2.54
CA VAL A 495 1.73 0.89 3.94
C VAL A 495 0.98 1.94 4.77
N LEU A 496 0.82 3.15 4.27
CA LEU A 496 0.04 4.19 4.94
C LEU A 496 -1.45 3.85 4.97
N GLY A 497 -1.94 3.07 4.02
CA GLY A 497 -3.27 2.45 4.03
C GLY A 497 -3.43 1.32 5.06
N GLY A 498 -2.34 0.78 5.62
CA GLY A 498 -2.37 -0.20 6.70
C GLY A 498 -2.48 -1.66 6.25
N THR A 499 -1.77 -2.07 5.19
CA THR A 499 -1.70 -3.46 4.69
C THR A 499 -1.03 -4.43 5.68
N GLN A 500 -1.39 -5.72 5.68
CA GLN A 500 -0.77 -6.76 6.51
C GLN A 500 0.32 -7.53 5.78
N SER A 501 0.29 -7.53 4.46
CA SER A 501 1.39 -8.02 3.61
C SER A 501 1.41 -7.27 2.30
N LEU A 502 2.59 -7.18 1.68
CA LEU A 502 2.79 -6.40 0.46
C LEU A 502 3.64 -7.17 -0.53
N HIS A 503 3.21 -7.14 -1.80
CA HIS A 503 4.02 -7.43 -2.96
C HIS A 503 4.30 -6.11 -3.71
N THR A 504 5.55 -5.91 -4.07
CA THR A 504 5.99 -4.82 -4.94
C THR A 504 6.39 -5.36 -6.29
N ASN A 505 5.80 -4.85 -7.35
CA ASN A 505 6.14 -5.23 -8.71
C ASN A 505 7.57 -4.82 -9.03
N SER A 506 8.26 -5.62 -9.82
CA SER A 506 9.60 -5.30 -10.31
C SER A 506 9.53 -4.31 -11.48
N LEU A 507 10.65 -3.61 -11.70
CA LEU A 507 10.71 -2.56 -12.73
C LEU A 507 10.44 -3.07 -14.15
N ASP A 508 10.65 -4.35 -14.38
CA ASP A 508 10.47 -5.07 -15.66
C ASP A 508 9.12 -5.79 -15.79
N GLU A 509 8.19 -5.60 -14.85
CA GLU A 509 6.87 -6.25 -14.84
C GLU A 509 6.09 -6.09 -16.16
N ALA A 510 6.17 -4.93 -16.79
CA ALA A 510 5.51 -4.69 -18.08
C ALA A 510 6.23 -5.34 -19.28
N ILE A 511 7.38 -5.97 -19.07
CA ILE A 511 8.24 -6.52 -20.13
C ILE A 511 8.32 -8.04 -20.06
N ALA A 512 8.63 -8.58 -18.86
CA ALA A 512 8.91 -10.00 -18.65
C ALA A 512 8.82 -10.39 -17.16
N LEU A 513 9.06 -11.68 -16.87
CA LEU A 513 9.25 -12.15 -15.49
C LEU A 513 10.45 -11.45 -14.84
N PRO A 514 10.40 -11.21 -13.52
CA PRO A 514 11.45 -10.47 -12.82
C PRO A 514 12.81 -11.18 -12.91
N THR A 515 13.84 -10.38 -13.18
CA THR A 515 15.23 -10.80 -13.03
C THR A 515 15.63 -10.80 -11.55
N GLU A 516 16.78 -11.40 -11.24
CA GLU A 516 17.34 -11.33 -9.88
C GLU A 516 17.58 -9.87 -9.43
N PHE A 517 18.04 -9.02 -10.35
CA PHE A 517 18.30 -7.61 -10.12
C PHE A 517 17.02 -6.84 -9.82
N SER A 518 15.99 -6.97 -10.65
CA SER A 518 14.72 -6.25 -10.50
C SER A 518 13.93 -6.72 -9.28
N ALA A 519 13.92 -8.03 -9.01
CA ALA A 519 13.30 -8.61 -7.81
C ALA A 519 13.99 -8.12 -6.51
N LYS A 520 15.32 -7.92 -6.55
CA LYS A 520 16.07 -7.35 -5.42
C LYS A 520 15.61 -5.91 -5.14
N ILE A 521 15.51 -5.06 -6.15
CA ILE A 521 15.08 -3.66 -5.99
C ILE A 521 13.67 -3.60 -5.40
N ALA A 522 12.74 -4.37 -5.96
CA ALA A 522 11.37 -4.44 -5.48
C ALA A 522 11.28 -4.84 -3.99
N ARG A 523 12.05 -5.84 -3.57
CA ARG A 523 12.13 -6.26 -2.17
C ARG A 523 12.81 -5.21 -1.28
N ASP A 524 13.90 -4.61 -1.74
CA ASP A 524 14.67 -3.65 -0.95
C ASP A 524 13.90 -2.33 -0.76
N THR A 525 13.03 -1.95 -1.68
CA THR A 525 12.04 -0.86 -1.52
C THR A 525 11.20 -1.07 -0.26
N GLN A 526 10.65 -2.27 -0.05
CA GLN A 526 9.86 -2.57 1.14
C GLN A 526 10.73 -2.59 2.41
N LYS A 527 11.94 -3.15 2.34
CA LYS A 527 12.88 -3.16 3.47
C LYS A 527 13.24 -1.75 3.91
N TYR A 528 13.52 -0.87 2.94
CA TYR A 528 13.81 0.54 3.23
C TYR A 528 12.63 1.23 3.94
N LEU A 529 11.40 0.99 3.49
CA LEU A 529 10.20 1.49 4.15
C LEU A 529 10.11 1.00 5.61
N GLN A 530 10.41 -0.28 5.88
CA GLN A 530 10.34 -0.83 7.23
C GLN A 530 11.41 -0.29 8.17
N THR A 531 12.63 -0.05 7.68
CA THR A 531 13.80 0.18 8.54
C THR A 531 14.28 1.62 8.59
N ASN A 532 14.05 2.41 7.54
CA ASN A 532 14.67 3.73 7.40
C ASN A 532 13.69 4.90 7.52
N THR A 533 12.42 4.71 7.19
CA THR A 533 11.47 5.83 7.06
C THR A 533 10.78 6.23 8.36
N GLY A 534 10.88 5.42 9.42
CA GLY A 534 10.18 5.64 10.68
C GLY A 534 8.66 5.38 10.63
N ILE A 535 8.11 4.89 9.50
CA ILE A 535 6.67 4.61 9.35
C ILE A 535 6.19 3.56 10.34
N CYS A 536 7.06 2.62 10.73
CA CYS A 536 6.73 1.58 11.71
C CYS A 536 6.73 2.08 13.17
N GLU A 537 7.06 3.34 13.44
CA GLU A 537 7.15 3.89 14.79
C GLU A 537 5.80 4.38 15.35
N VAL A 538 4.78 4.53 14.49
CA VAL A 538 3.48 5.08 14.87
C VAL A 538 2.33 4.36 14.15
N VAL A 539 1.17 4.32 14.82
CA VAL A 539 -0.06 3.74 14.25
C VAL A 539 -0.85 4.84 13.54
N ASP A 540 -1.26 4.58 12.29
CA ASP A 540 -2.09 5.48 11.48
C ASP A 540 -1.60 6.95 11.50
N PRO A 541 -0.41 7.22 10.96
CA PRO A 541 0.18 8.56 11.03
C PRO A 541 -0.62 9.63 10.29
N LEU A 542 -1.54 9.25 9.43
CA LEU A 542 -2.43 10.15 8.68
C LEU A 542 -3.77 10.42 9.37
N GLY A 543 -4.07 9.73 10.46
CA GLY A 543 -5.31 9.90 11.21
C GLY A 543 -5.55 11.35 11.62
N GLY A 544 -6.75 11.87 11.34
CA GLY A 544 -7.13 13.26 11.58
C GLY A 544 -6.83 14.22 10.42
N SER A 545 -6.08 13.83 9.39
CA SER A 545 -5.91 14.64 8.18
C SER A 545 -7.27 14.93 7.56
N TYR A 546 -7.59 16.21 7.38
CA TYR A 546 -8.91 16.63 6.90
C TYR A 546 -9.23 16.05 5.53
N TYR A 547 -8.26 16.03 4.62
CA TYR A 547 -8.43 15.47 3.29
C TYR A 547 -8.60 13.94 3.32
N ILE A 548 -7.76 13.22 4.07
CA ILE A 548 -7.84 11.75 4.15
C ILE A 548 -9.14 11.30 4.79
N GLU A 549 -9.57 11.95 5.87
CA GLU A 549 -10.84 11.59 6.52
C GLU A 549 -12.05 11.90 5.62
N TYR A 550 -12.01 13.02 4.89
CA TYR A 550 -13.03 13.35 3.88
C TYR A 550 -13.10 12.31 2.77
N LEU A 551 -11.97 11.96 2.15
CA LEU A 551 -11.91 10.91 1.11
C LEU A 551 -12.41 9.57 1.62
N THR A 552 -12.02 9.18 2.83
CA THR A 552 -12.47 7.94 3.47
C THR A 552 -13.99 7.88 3.55
N ASP A 553 -14.64 8.96 4.00
CA ASP A 553 -16.09 9.06 4.05
C ASP A 553 -16.74 8.98 2.67
N LYS A 554 -16.18 9.69 1.69
CA LYS A 554 -16.75 9.73 0.34
C LYS A 554 -16.65 8.38 -0.38
N ILE A 555 -15.49 7.72 -0.31
CA ILE A 555 -15.31 6.37 -0.87
C ILE A 555 -16.21 5.37 -0.16
N TYR A 556 -16.31 5.45 1.18
CA TYR A 556 -17.24 4.63 1.96
C TYR A 556 -18.69 4.76 1.44
N LYS A 557 -19.18 5.99 1.26
CA LYS A 557 -20.55 6.24 0.80
C LYS A 557 -20.79 5.75 -0.63
N LYS A 558 -19.87 6.08 -1.55
CA LYS A 558 -19.95 5.64 -2.95
C LYS A 558 -19.95 4.12 -3.09
N SER A 559 -19.03 3.45 -2.41
CA SER A 559 -19.00 1.98 -2.43
C SER A 559 -20.24 1.36 -1.78
N TRP A 560 -20.79 2.00 -0.75
CA TRP A 560 -22.01 1.51 -0.13
C TRP A 560 -23.23 1.64 -1.04
N GLU A 561 -23.35 2.74 -1.79
CA GLU A 561 -24.38 2.94 -2.81
C GLU A 561 -24.36 1.82 -3.87
N ILE A 562 -23.16 1.44 -4.36
CA ILE A 562 -22.99 0.34 -5.32
C ILE A 562 -23.37 -1.00 -4.69
N ILE A 563 -22.97 -1.25 -3.42
CA ILE A 563 -23.32 -2.48 -2.70
C ILE A 563 -24.84 -2.60 -2.57
N GLU A 564 -25.54 -1.54 -2.16
CA GLU A 564 -27.00 -1.54 -2.03
C GLU A 564 -27.70 -1.76 -3.36
N ASP A 565 -27.19 -1.22 -4.45
CA ASP A 565 -27.78 -1.38 -5.78
C ASP A 565 -27.68 -2.84 -6.27
N ILE A 566 -26.50 -3.45 -6.17
CA ILE A 566 -26.31 -4.86 -6.53
C ILE A 566 -27.14 -5.79 -5.63
N GLU A 567 -27.22 -5.52 -4.33
CA GLU A 567 -28.03 -6.31 -3.40
C GLU A 567 -29.54 -6.24 -3.72
N LYS A 568 -30.06 -5.09 -4.12
CA LYS A 568 -31.47 -4.94 -4.58
C LYS A 568 -31.75 -5.77 -5.84
N ASN A 569 -30.72 -6.03 -6.65
CA ASN A 569 -30.83 -6.82 -7.88
C ASN A 569 -30.51 -8.32 -7.70
N GLY A 570 -30.50 -8.83 -6.46
CA GLY A 570 -30.32 -10.25 -6.16
C GLY A 570 -28.93 -10.66 -5.69
N GLY A 571 -28.01 -9.69 -5.52
CA GLY A 571 -26.64 -9.92 -5.06
C GLY A 571 -25.67 -10.24 -6.19
N MET A 572 -24.40 -10.47 -5.84
CA MET A 572 -23.30 -10.56 -6.81
C MET A 572 -23.41 -11.79 -7.73
N ILE A 573 -23.87 -12.95 -7.22
CA ILE A 573 -23.99 -14.17 -8.05
C ILE A 573 -25.05 -13.95 -9.14
N ASP A 574 -26.17 -13.33 -8.82
CA ASP A 574 -27.23 -13.05 -9.79
C ASP A 574 -26.78 -11.96 -10.77
N ALA A 575 -26.06 -10.94 -10.32
CA ALA A 575 -25.48 -9.91 -11.18
C ALA A 575 -24.51 -10.52 -12.20
N ILE A 576 -23.58 -11.38 -11.78
CA ILE A 576 -22.65 -12.09 -12.68
C ILE A 576 -23.42 -12.98 -13.68
N THR A 577 -24.45 -13.68 -13.22
CA THR A 577 -25.19 -14.63 -14.05
C THR A 577 -26.08 -13.92 -15.08
N SER A 578 -26.65 -12.77 -14.74
CA SER A 578 -27.50 -11.96 -15.62
C SER A 578 -26.71 -11.00 -16.53
N GLY A 579 -25.42 -10.78 -16.23
CA GLY A 579 -24.56 -9.88 -17.00
C GLY A 579 -24.77 -8.39 -16.70
N ILE A 580 -25.23 -8.08 -15.49
CA ILE A 580 -25.36 -6.70 -14.99
C ILE A 580 -23.99 -6.12 -14.67
#